data_df2514e6f9a0bd215399a2eb872aa6d4
#
_entry.id   df2514e6f9a0bd215399a2eb872aa6d4
#
_cell.length_a   1.000
_cell.length_b   1.000
_cell.length_c   1.000
_cell.angle_alpha   90.00
_cell.angle_beta   90.00
_cell.angle_gamma   90.00
#
_symmetry.space_group_name_H-M   'P 1'
#
loop_
_entity.id
_entity.type
_entity.pdbx_description
1 polymer ?
#
loop_
_entity_poly.entity_id
_entity_poly.type
_entity_poly.pdbx_seq_one_letter_code
_entity_poly.pdbx_strand_id
1 'polypeptide(L)'
;MGLTPGKYVISVGRITPEKGFDVLIQAFEKLNTDYKLVIVGGVEAESDYEENLKKLIKSNRVVFTGYIFGEKLNEVYSHAGMYVLSSYNEGFPLVLLEAMSYQLDVLVSDIPATHLIDLKESDYFKPGDVHDLACHLQQKLATPQKRTYNLSAFDWNKIAEKVAEVYRGCLLYTSDAA
;
A
#
# COMPACT_ATOMS: atom_id res chain seq x y z
N MET A 1 -15.53 -8.40 10.92
CA MET A 1 -14.64 -7.24 11.12
C MET A 1 -15.39 -5.94 11.48
N GLY A 2 -16.69 -5.85 11.28
CA GLY A 2 -17.48 -4.64 11.60
C GLY A 2 -16.99 -3.40 10.85
N LEU A 3 -16.64 -3.55 9.57
CA LEU A 3 -16.22 -2.48 8.70
C LEU A 3 -17.41 -1.89 7.96
N THR A 4 -17.43 -0.56 7.83
CA THR A 4 -18.42 0.15 7.05
C THR A 4 -17.80 0.51 5.70
N PRO A 5 -18.44 0.17 4.56
CA PRO A 5 -17.93 0.53 3.24
C PRO A 5 -17.62 2.02 3.09
N GLY A 6 -16.47 2.34 2.52
CA GLY A 6 -15.98 3.71 2.36
C GLY A 6 -15.46 4.39 3.63
N LYS A 7 -15.56 3.73 4.79
CA LYS A 7 -15.21 4.31 6.10
C LYS A 7 -14.00 3.63 6.76
N TYR A 8 -13.06 3.17 5.95
CA TYR A 8 -11.78 2.70 6.47
C TYR A 8 -10.63 2.95 5.50
N VAL A 9 -9.47 3.14 6.09
CA VAL A 9 -8.18 3.19 5.42
C VAL A 9 -7.60 1.77 5.45
N ILE A 10 -7.09 1.29 4.33
CA ILE A 10 -6.44 -0.02 4.23
C ILE A 10 -4.93 0.14 4.02
N SER A 11 -4.14 -0.70 4.64
CA SER A 11 -2.73 -0.89 4.35
C SER A 11 -2.42 -2.39 4.32
N VAL A 12 -1.65 -2.85 3.34
CA VAL A 12 -1.43 -4.27 3.07
C VAL A 12 0.06 -4.56 2.99
N GLY A 13 0.52 -5.56 3.75
CA GLY A 13 1.92 -5.98 3.72
C GLY A 13 2.28 -6.90 4.89
N ARG A 14 3.47 -7.49 4.83
CA ARG A 14 4.04 -8.24 5.96
C ARG A 14 4.23 -7.30 7.15
N ILE A 15 3.99 -7.78 8.35
CA ILE A 15 4.20 -6.98 9.56
C ILE A 15 5.69 -7.02 9.93
N THR A 16 6.43 -6.08 9.32
CA THR A 16 7.88 -5.93 9.49
C THR A 16 8.23 -4.46 9.64
N PRO A 17 9.35 -4.12 10.30
CA PRO A 17 9.72 -2.71 10.56
C PRO A 17 9.80 -1.85 9.31
N GLU A 18 10.28 -2.39 8.19
CA GLU A 18 10.40 -1.66 6.92
C GLU A 18 9.05 -1.20 6.34
N LYS A 19 7.93 -1.78 6.77
CA LYS A 19 6.58 -1.37 6.33
C LYS A 19 6.02 -0.15 7.06
N GLY A 20 6.66 0.31 8.14
CA GLY A 20 6.33 1.56 8.82
C GLY A 20 4.92 1.60 9.42
N PHE A 21 4.35 0.44 9.80
CA PHE A 21 3.02 0.41 10.42
C PHE A 21 2.97 1.13 11.77
N ASP A 22 4.09 1.25 12.45
CA ASP A 22 4.23 2.05 13.68
C ASP A 22 3.96 3.53 13.42
N VAL A 23 4.50 4.08 12.33
CA VAL A 23 4.24 5.47 11.89
C VAL A 23 2.78 5.65 11.50
N LEU A 24 2.24 4.68 10.73
CA LEU A 24 0.85 4.73 10.29
C LEU A 24 -0.14 4.69 11.46
N ILE A 25 0.05 3.77 12.41
CA ILE A 25 -0.81 3.68 13.61
C ILE A 25 -0.73 4.97 14.42
N GLN A 26 0.48 5.48 14.69
CA GLN A 26 0.65 6.71 15.46
C GLN A 26 0.02 7.92 14.78
N ALA A 27 0.14 8.03 13.45
CA ALA A 27 -0.50 9.11 12.69
C ALA A 27 -2.03 8.98 12.72
N PHE A 28 -2.55 7.80 12.51
CA PHE A 28 -3.99 7.53 12.50
C PHE A 28 -4.64 7.78 13.87
N GLU A 29 -3.98 7.40 14.95
CA GLU A 29 -4.47 7.63 16.33
C GLU A 29 -4.55 9.12 16.72
N LYS A 30 -3.85 10.01 16.00
CA LYS A 30 -3.97 11.47 16.19
C LYS A 30 -5.22 12.05 15.53
N LEU A 31 -5.87 11.32 14.61
CA LEU A 31 -7.03 11.83 13.88
C LEU A 31 -8.31 11.77 14.71
N ASN A 32 -9.10 12.82 14.63
CA ASN A 32 -10.49 12.81 15.08
C ASN A 32 -11.37 12.40 13.88
N THR A 33 -11.65 11.10 13.75
CA THR A 33 -12.36 10.54 12.60
C THR A 33 -13.20 9.33 12.99
N ASP A 34 -14.27 9.06 12.24
CA ASP A 34 -15.09 7.86 12.32
C ASP A 34 -14.55 6.69 11.47
N TYR A 35 -13.46 6.92 10.74
CA TYR A 35 -12.81 5.89 9.94
C TYR A 35 -12.12 4.85 10.84
N LYS A 36 -11.95 3.64 10.29
CA LYS A 36 -11.06 2.61 10.84
C LYS A 36 -9.77 2.52 10.03
N LEU A 37 -8.70 2.08 10.66
CA LEU A 37 -7.47 1.65 9.99
C LEU A 37 -7.47 0.12 9.96
N VAL A 38 -7.36 -0.45 8.78
CA VAL A 38 -7.31 -1.90 8.56
C VAL A 38 -5.92 -2.27 8.04
N ILE A 39 -5.18 -3.02 8.82
CA ILE A 39 -3.86 -3.55 8.47
C ILE A 39 -4.05 -5.01 8.08
N VAL A 40 -3.78 -5.31 6.81
CA VAL A 40 -3.89 -6.65 6.23
C VAL A 40 -2.50 -7.25 6.10
N GLY A 41 -2.28 -8.37 6.75
CA GLY A 41 -1.03 -9.11 6.73
C GLY A 41 -0.70 -9.67 8.11
N GLY A 42 0.42 -10.34 8.21
CA GLY A 42 0.86 -10.97 9.44
C GLY A 42 2.38 -11.02 9.51
N VAL A 43 2.88 -11.56 10.59
CA VAL A 43 4.30 -11.88 10.78
C VAL A 43 4.62 -13.25 10.21
N GLU A 44 5.81 -13.42 9.66
CA GLU A 44 6.29 -14.71 9.16
C GLU A 44 6.89 -15.59 10.28
N ALA A 45 7.32 -14.99 11.37
CA ALA A 45 7.82 -15.64 12.57
C ALA A 45 7.38 -14.87 13.82
N GLU A 46 7.43 -15.50 14.98
CA GLU A 46 7.21 -14.81 16.24
C GLU A 46 8.13 -13.58 16.34
N SER A 47 7.53 -12.42 16.47
CA SER A 47 8.21 -11.14 16.45
C SER A 47 7.60 -10.19 17.49
N ASP A 48 8.42 -9.64 18.34
CA ASP A 48 8.03 -8.59 19.29
C ASP A 48 7.49 -7.33 18.57
N TYR A 49 7.75 -7.20 17.27
CA TYR A 49 7.31 -6.03 16.49
C TYR A 49 5.80 -5.92 16.43
N GLU A 50 5.07 -7.01 16.15
CA GLU A 50 3.60 -6.99 16.14
C GLU A 50 3.03 -6.62 17.52
N GLU A 51 3.63 -7.17 18.60
CA GLU A 51 3.21 -6.81 19.95
C GLU A 51 3.50 -5.33 20.26
N ASN A 52 4.63 -4.82 19.80
CA ASN A 52 4.95 -3.40 19.95
C ASN A 52 3.98 -2.50 19.15
N LEU A 53 3.56 -2.92 17.96
CA LEU A 53 2.51 -2.20 17.22
C LEU A 53 1.19 -2.17 18.00
N LYS A 54 0.78 -3.29 18.60
CA LYS A 54 -0.44 -3.35 19.41
C LYS A 54 -0.41 -2.41 20.62
N LYS A 55 0.76 -2.16 21.20
CA LYS A 55 0.92 -1.19 22.30
C LYS A 55 0.73 0.27 21.87
N LEU A 56 0.87 0.58 20.58
CA LEU A 56 0.65 1.93 20.05
C LEU A 56 -0.84 2.25 19.86
N ILE A 57 -1.70 1.23 19.85
CA ILE A 57 -3.15 1.38 19.64
C ILE A 57 -3.79 1.92 20.90
N LYS A 58 -4.49 3.04 20.76
CA LYS A 58 -5.18 3.74 21.86
C LYS A 58 -6.72 3.67 21.74
N SER A 59 -7.21 3.24 20.59
CA SER A 59 -8.64 3.20 20.27
C SER A 59 -9.04 1.82 19.71
N ASN A 60 -10.33 1.60 19.53
CA ASN A 60 -10.86 0.40 18.87
C ASN A 60 -10.95 0.56 17.33
N ARG A 61 -10.30 1.58 16.77
CA ARG A 61 -10.39 1.91 15.34
C ARG A 61 -9.32 1.20 14.49
N VAL A 62 -8.27 0.65 15.10
CA VAL A 62 -7.22 -0.10 14.39
C VAL A 62 -7.55 -1.59 14.40
N VAL A 63 -7.59 -2.21 13.24
CA VAL A 63 -7.95 -3.62 13.04
C VAL A 63 -6.82 -4.34 12.30
N PHE A 64 -6.27 -5.37 12.90
CA PHE A 64 -5.38 -6.33 12.25
C PHE A 64 -6.21 -7.51 11.77
N THR A 65 -6.11 -7.86 10.49
CA THR A 65 -6.88 -8.98 9.92
C THR A 65 -6.11 -10.29 9.95
N GLY A 66 -4.78 -10.24 10.16
CA GLY A 66 -3.89 -11.35 9.79
C GLY A 66 -3.82 -11.50 8.26
N TYR A 67 -3.32 -12.65 7.83
CA TYR A 67 -3.30 -12.98 6.40
C TYR A 67 -4.70 -13.29 5.89
N ILE A 68 -5.16 -12.54 4.89
CA ILE A 68 -6.36 -12.82 4.10
C ILE A 68 -6.01 -12.82 2.62
N PHE A 69 -6.68 -13.66 1.83
CA PHE A 69 -6.38 -13.88 0.41
C PHE A 69 -7.67 -14.01 -0.41
N GLY A 70 -7.53 -13.96 -1.73
CA GLY A 70 -8.61 -14.21 -2.68
C GLY A 70 -9.79 -13.27 -2.46
N GLU A 71 -11.01 -13.83 -2.48
CA GLU A 71 -12.26 -13.05 -2.41
C GLU A 71 -12.34 -12.14 -1.18
N LYS A 72 -11.84 -12.59 -0.01
CA LYS A 72 -11.85 -11.78 1.21
C LYS A 72 -10.95 -10.54 1.09
N LEU A 73 -9.78 -10.69 0.47
CA LEU A 73 -8.88 -9.56 0.23
C LEU A 73 -9.49 -8.61 -0.80
N ASN A 74 -10.06 -9.14 -1.87
CA ASN A 74 -10.76 -8.36 -2.90
C ASN A 74 -11.92 -7.55 -2.30
N GLU A 75 -12.70 -8.16 -1.40
CA GLU A 75 -13.79 -7.48 -0.69
C GLU A 75 -13.27 -6.32 0.17
N VAL A 76 -12.18 -6.54 0.91
CA VAL A 76 -11.59 -5.49 1.75
C VAL A 76 -11.02 -4.34 0.90
N TYR A 77 -10.39 -4.61 -0.23
CA TYR A 77 -9.95 -3.55 -1.14
C TYR A 77 -11.13 -2.79 -1.76
N SER A 78 -12.13 -3.51 -2.30
CA SER A 78 -13.24 -2.91 -3.05
C SER A 78 -14.09 -1.95 -2.23
N HIS A 79 -14.18 -2.19 -0.93
CA HIS A 79 -14.96 -1.37 0.00
C HIS A 79 -14.13 -0.38 0.82
N ALA A 80 -12.81 -0.32 0.63
CA ALA A 80 -11.98 0.66 1.30
C ALA A 80 -12.28 2.09 0.83
N GLY A 81 -12.08 3.06 1.71
CA GLY A 81 -12.18 4.48 1.39
C GLY A 81 -10.86 5.04 0.86
N MET A 82 -9.73 4.47 1.28
CA MET A 82 -8.40 4.96 0.95
C MET A 82 -7.35 3.88 1.21
N TYR A 83 -6.23 3.93 0.49
CA TYR A 83 -5.06 3.09 0.70
C TYR A 83 -3.85 3.90 1.19
N VAL A 84 -3.07 3.34 2.13
CA VAL A 84 -1.82 3.95 2.60
C VAL A 84 -0.67 2.97 2.48
N LEU A 85 0.46 3.43 1.93
CA LEU A 85 1.75 2.75 1.93
C LEU A 85 2.74 3.52 2.78
N SER A 86 3.03 3.04 3.99
CA SER A 86 3.90 3.72 4.96
C SER A 86 5.33 3.22 4.99
N SER A 87 5.74 2.44 4.00
CA SER A 87 7.03 1.75 3.96
C SER A 87 8.21 2.72 3.95
N TYR A 88 9.28 2.34 4.62
CA TYR A 88 10.58 3.00 4.51
C TYR A 88 11.36 2.56 3.28
N ASN A 89 11.11 1.34 2.81
CA ASN A 89 11.76 0.77 1.65
C ASN A 89 10.86 -0.25 0.94
N GLU A 90 10.89 -0.23 -0.39
CA GLU A 90 10.22 -1.18 -1.27
C GLU A 90 11.13 -1.50 -2.47
N GLY A 91 11.02 -2.72 -2.99
CA GLY A 91 11.57 -3.01 -4.31
C GLY A 91 10.65 -2.47 -5.39
N PHE A 92 9.44 -3.03 -5.47
CA PHE A 92 8.34 -2.52 -6.29
C PHE A 92 7.02 -2.80 -5.58
N PRO A 93 6.20 -1.76 -5.26
CA PRO A 93 5.04 -1.91 -4.40
C PRO A 93 3.81 -2.44 -5.16
N LEU A 94 3.74 -3.74 -5.44
CA LEU A 94 2.61 -4.37 -6.12
C LEU A 94 1.28 -4.09 -5.43
N VAL A 95 1.27 -4.08 -4.09
CA VAL A 95 0.07 -3.77 -3.29
C VAL A 95 -0.48 -2.35 -3.54
N LEU A 96 0.37 -1.42 -3.98
CA LEU A 96 -0.07 -0.09 -4.42
C LEU A 96 -0.80 -0.17 -5.77
N LEU A 97 -0.29 -0.95 -6.72
CA LEU A 97 -0.99 -1.17 -8.00
C LEU A 97 -2.33 -1.89 -7.79
N GLU A 98 -2.38 -2.83 -6.85
CA GLU A 98 -3.63 -3.47 -6.44
C GLU A 98 -4.63 -2.43 -5.94
N ALA A 99 -4.24 -1.57 -5.00
CA ALA A 99 -5.10 -0.50 -4.48
C ALA A 99 -5.59 0.45 -5.59
N MET A 100 -4.71 0.82 -6.53
CA MET A 100 -5.03 1.66 -7.67
C MET A 100 -6.02 0.98 -8.63
N SER A 101 -5.94 -0.34 -8.80
CA SER A 101 -6.89 -1.11 -9.62
C SER A 101 -8.31 -1.10 -9.05
N TYR A 102 -8.45 -0.97 -7.73
CA TYR A 102 -9.73 -0.75 -7.03
C TYR A 102 -10.14 0.73 -7.00
N GLN A 103 -9.42 1.61 -7.71
CA GLN A 103 -9.72 3.06 -7.79
C GLN A 103 -9.65 3.76 -6.42
N LEU A 104 -8.88 3.23 -5.48
CA LEU A 104 -8.71 3.87 -4.19
C LEU A 104 -7.90 5.16 -4.33
N ASP A 105 -8.24 6.19 -3.57
CA ASP A 105 -7.30 7.28 -3.32
C ASP A 105 -6.11 6.72 -2.54
N VAL A 106 -4.90 7.16 -2.86
CA VAL A 106 -3.67 6.62 -2.27
C VAL A 106 -2.88 7.70 -1.55
N LEU A 107 -2.17 7.30 -0.50
CA LEU A 107 -1.17 8.11 0.18
C LEU A 107 0.04 7.23 0.45
N VAL A 108 1.22 7.63 -0.01
CA VAL A 108 2.40 6.80 -0.02
C VAL A 108 3.62 7.53 0.57
N SER A 109 4.51 6.79 1.19
CA SER A 109 5.83 7.30 1.57
C SER A 109 6.57 7.81 0.34
N ASP A 110 7.22 8.97 0.46
CA ASP A 110 8.09 9.56 -0.56
C ASP A 110 9.43 8.80 -0.60
N ILE A 111 9.45 7.68 -1.33
CA ILE A 111 10.61 6.79 -1.49
C ILE A 111 10.83 6.47 -2.98
N PRO A 112 12.06 6.11 -3.41
CA PRO A 112 12.35 5.88 -4.82
C PRO A 112 11.41 4.92 -5.53
N ALA A 113 10.97 3.85 -4.85
CA ALA A 113 10.07 2.86 -5.45
C ALA A 113 8.66 3.39 -5.77
N THR A 114 8.14 4.35 -5.01
CA THR A 114 6.82 4.95 -5.25
C THR A 114 6.85 5.96 -6.40
N HIS A 115 8.01 6.53 -6.71
CA HIS A 115 8.21 7.39 -7.89
C HIS A 115 8.28 6.63 -9.22
N LEU A 116 8.33 5.30 -9.20
CA LEU A 116 8.17 4.47 -10.40
C LEU A 116 6.72 4.45 -10.91
N ILE A 117 5.79 4.99 -10.12
CA ILE A 117 4.36 5.05 -10.40
C ILE A 117 3.97 6.52 -10.53
N ASP A 118 3.18 6.86 -11.56
CA ASP A 118 2.73 8.23 -11.81
C ASP A 118 1.64 8.64 -10.80
N LEU A 119 2.08 9.34 -9.74
CA LEU A 119 1.24 9.86 -8.66
C LEU A 119 1.37 11.39 -8.59
N LYS A 120 0.40 12.03 -7.96
CA LYS A 120 0.42 13.49 -7.72
C LYS A 120 1.30 13.81 -6.51
N GLU A 121 1.87 15.00 -6.47
CA GLU A 121 2.62 15.52 -5.32
C GLU A 121 1.85 15.36 -3.99
N SER A 122 0.54 15.60 -4.02
CA SER A 122 -0.34 15.45 -2.85
C SER A 122 -0.57 14.02 -2.38
N ASP A 123 -0.05 13.03 -3.09
CA ASP A 123 -0.15 11.62 -2.74
C ASP A 123 1.05 11.13 -1.93
N TYR A 124 2.06 11.99 -1.77
CA TYR A 124 3.28 11.66 -1.04
C TYR A 124 3.28 12.28 0.36
N PHE A 125 3.91 11.60 1.29
CA PHE A 125 4.26 12.12 2.61
C PHE A 125 5.69 11.70 2.97
N LYS A 126 6.32 12.45 3.87
CA LYS A 126 7.69 12.23 4.29
C LYS A 126 7.83 10.94 5.09
N PRO A 127 8.67 9.97 4.65
CA PRO A 127 8.85 8.69 5.33
C PRO A 127 9.22 8.86 6.81
N GLY A 128 8.53 8.12 7.68
CA GLY A 128 8.77 8.15 9.12
C GLY A 128 8.21 9.36 9.86
N ASP A 129 7.63 10.34 9.16
CA ASP A 129 7.07 11.53 9.77
C ASP A 129 5.59 11.34 10.13
N VAL A 130 5.34 11.03 11.40
CA VAL A 130 3.99 10.81 11.96
C VAL A 130 3.11 12.06 11.82
N HIS A 131 3.68 13.26 11.91
CA HIS A 131 2.90 14.49 11.85
C HIS A 131 2.49 14.78 10.40
N ASP A 132 3.41 14.66 9.47
CA ASP A 132 3.18 14.87 8.05
C ASP A 132 2.13 13.89 7.52
N LEU A 133 2.28 12.59 7.85
CA LEU A 133 1.29 11.56 7.50
C LEU A 133 -0.09 11.89 8.09
N ALA A 134 -0.17 12.33 9.36
CA ALA A 134 -1.45 12.68 9.97
C ALA A 134 -2.13 13.86 9.27
N CYS A 135 -1.37 14.90 8.89
CA CYS A 135 -1.89 16.04 8.15
C CYS A 135 -2.48 15.64 6.78
N HIS A 136 -1.74 14.83 6.01
CA HIS A 136 -2.19 14.36 4.70
C HIS A 136 -3.41 13.42 4.82
N LEU A 137 -3.41 12.52 5.80
CA LEU A 137 -4.57 11.66 6.09
C LEU A 137 -5.81 12.49 6.40
N GLN A 138 -5.69 13.50 7.29
CA GLN A 138 -6.81 14.36 7.65
C GLN A 138 -7.39 15.09 6.44
N GLN A 139 -6.54 15.63 5.56
CA GLN A 139 -6.97 16.32 4.35
C GLN A 139 -7.70 15.37 3.39
N LYS A 140 -7.13 14.20 3.11
CA LYS A 140 -7.72 13.23 2.18
C LYS A 140 -9.02 12.62 2.71
N LEU A 141 -9.10 12.33 3.99
CA LEU A 141 -10.32 11.79 4.61
C LEU A 141 -11.45 12.82 4.74
N ALA A 142 -11.14 14.12 4.72
CA ALA A 142 -12.15 15.19 4.67
C ALA A 142 -12.85 15.26 3.31
N THR A 143 -12.18 14.85 2.23
CA THR A 143 -12.69 14.87 0.85
C THR A 143 -12.46 13.52 0.18
N PRO A 144 -13.16 12.44 0.62
CA PRO A 144 -12.96 11.11 0.07
C PRO A 144 -13.30 11.07 -1.43
N GLN A 145 -12.46 10.41 -2.21
CA GLN A 145 -12.65 10.31 -3.66
C GLN A 145 -12.26 8.93 -4.19
N LYS A 146 -12.89 8.51 -5.27
CA LYS A 146 -12.41 7.41 -6.10
C LYS A 146 -11.56 8.02 -7.22
N ARG A 147 -10.49 7.32 -7.60
CA ARG A 147 -9.54 7.80 -8.61
C ARG A 147 -9.33 6.75 -9.69
N THR A 148 -9.24 7.19 -10.92
CA THR A 148 -8.84 6.34 -12.04
C THR A 148 -7.35 6.55 -12.33
N TYR A 149 -6.63 5.46 -12.49
CA TYR A 149 -5.20 5.44 -12.77
C TYR A 149 -4.92 4.78 -14.11
N ASN A 150 -3.91 5.25 -14.81
CA ASN A 150 -3.44 4.58 -16.01
C ASN A 150 -2.44 3.47 -15.63
N LEU A 151 -2.91 2.24 -15.56
CA LEU A 151 -2.10 1.07 -15.23
C LEU A 151 -1.57 0.31 -16.45
N SER A 152 -1.73 0.86 -17.66
CA SER A 152 -1.37 0.17 -18.91
C SER A 152 0.12 -0.19 -19.03
N ALA A 153 1.01 0.54 -18.33
CA ALA A 153 2.43 0.23 -18.28
C ALA A 153 2.74 -1.03 -17.44
N PHE A 154 1.84 -1.41 -16.55
CA PHE A 154 1.97 -2.55 -15.63
C PHE A 154 1.14 -3.77 -16.06
N ASP A 155 0.66 -3.79 -17.31
CA ASP A 155 -0.02 -4.94 -17.89
C ASP A 155 0.95 -6.10 -18.08
N TRP A 156 0.64 -7.24 -17.46
CA TRP A 156 1.49 -8.43 -17.46
C TRP A 156 1.77 -8.99 -18.86
N ASN A 157 0.83 -8.88 -19.80
CA ASN A 157 1.03 -9.34 -21.17
C ASN A 157 2.10 -8.48 -21.86
N LYS A 158 2.01 -7.14 -21.71
CA LYS A 158 3.02 -6.22 -22.24
C LYS A 158 4.40 -6.41 -21.61
N ILE A 159 4.44 -6.68 -20.30
CA ILE A 159 5.70 -6.98 -19.62
C ILE A 159 6.28 -8.28 -20.15
N ALA A 160 5.47 -9.34 -20.28
CA ALA A 160 5.89 -10.63 -20.83
C ALA A 160 6.40 -10.51 -22.28
N GLU A 161 5.73 -9.72 -23.13
CA GLU A 161 6.18 -9.43 -24.51
C GLU A 161 7.57 -8.78 -24.52
N LYS A 162 7.78 -7.73 -23.72
CA LYS A 162 9.09 -7.06 -23.61
C LYS A 162 10.19 -8.01 -23.12
N VAL A 163 9.89 -8.84 -22.13
CA VAL A 163 10.85 -9.84 -21.63
C VAL A 163 11.19 -10.84 -22.74
N ALA A 164 10.20 -11.32 -23.49
CA ALA A 164 10.41 -12.24 -24.60
C ALA A 164 11.26 -11.62 -25.72
N GLU A 165 11.10 -10.32 -26.01
CA GLU A 165 11.93 -9.59 -26.98
C GLU A 165 13.40 -9.55 -26.54
N VAL A 166 13.69 -9.30 -25.26
CA VAL A 166 15.05 -9.34 -24.71
C VAL A 166 15.68 -10.72 -24.90
N TYR A 167 14.95 -11.79 -24.56
CA TYR A 167 15.46 -13.16 -24.75
C TYR A 167 15.73 -13.49 -26.22
N ARG A 168 14.85 -13.09 -27.14
CA ARG A 168 15.07 -13.28 -28.60
C ARG A 168 16.31 -12.52 -29.08
N GLY A 169 16.53 -11.28 -28.62
CA GLY A 169 17.72 -10.52 -28.93
C GLY A 169 19.01 -11.16 -28.43
N CYS A 170 19.00 -11.73 -27.22
CA CYS A 170 20.14 -12.47 -26.66
C CYS A 170 20.47 -13.74 -27.46
N LEU A 171 19.45 -14.48 -27.93
CA LEU A 171 19.65 -15.71 -28.72
C LEU A 171 20.28 -15.42 -30.10
N LEU A 172 19.97 -14.29 -30.75
CA LEU A 172 20.58 -13.88 -31.99
C LEU A 172 22.06 -13.55 -31.83
N TYR A 173 22.47 -13.02 -30.69
CA TYR A 173 23.90 -12.70 -30.41
C TYR A 173 24.78 -13.94 -30.21
N THR A 174 24.20 -15.07 -29.81
CA THR A 174 24.94 -16.32 -29.63
C THR A 174 25.09 -17.16 -30.92
N SER A 175 24.27 -16.89 -31.94
CA SER A 175 24.34 -17.61 -33.23
C SER A 175 25.40 -17.07 -34.21
N ASP A 176 25.84 -15.82 -34.01
CA ASP A 176 26.88 -15.20 -34.87
C ASP A 176 28.32 -15.37 -34.32
N ALA A 177 28.48 -16.09 -33.21
CA ALA A 177 29.76 -16.35 -32.56
C ALA A 177 30.29 -17.80 -32.77
N ALA A 178 29.78 -18.54 -33.75
CA ALA A 178 30.22 -19.90 -34.10
C ALA A 178 30.88 -19.94 -35.48
#